data_c579c4e1104d5429c046a39a9035da0a
#
_entry.id   c579c4e1104d5429c046a39a9035da0a
#
_cell.length_a   1.000
_cell.length_b   1.000
_cell.length_c   1.000
_cell.angle_alpha   90.00
_cell.angle_beta   90.00
_cell.angle_gamma   90.00
#
_symmetry.space_group_name_H-M   'P 1'
#
loop_
_entity.id
_entity.type
_entity.pdbx_description
1 polymer ?
#
loop_
_entity_poly.entity_id
_entity_poly.type
_entity_poly.pdbx_seq_one_letter_code
_entity_poly.pdbx_strand_id
1 'polypeptide(L)'
;AIDYAARMAMEMGADVVKVNMPVINPDKDKDAQAPYNTMDVDQDEAIRQVVESAGRSLIVLSGGSKVDDETVIGHVNSVMAGGGSGVIFGRNVWQREWSEALEIIAQIKESLLANVKRTP
;
A
#
# COMPACT_ATOMS: atom_id res chain seq x y z
N ALA A 1 3.38 13.33 -1.74
CA ALA A 1 3.78 13.45 -0.32
C ALA A 1 4.27 12.12 0.28
N ILE A 2 3.56 11.00 0.07
CA ILE A 2 3.95 9.68 0.61
C ILE A 2 5.27 9.19 0.00
N ASP A 3 5.48 9.39 -1.28
CA ASP A 3 6.71 9.07 -2.00
C ASP A 3 7.92 9.82 -1.43
N TYR A 4 7.80 11.10 -1.14
CA TYR A 4 8.83 11.88 -0.46
C TYR A 4 9.14 11.32 0.94
N ALA A 5 8.11 11.00 1.71
CA ALA A 5 8.30 10.44 3.05
C ALA A 5 9.01 9.08 2.98
N ALA A 6 8.66 8.23 2.03
CA ALA A 6 9.32 6.95 1.80
C ALA A 6 10.80 7.13 1.41
N ARG A 7 11.10 8.10 0.54
CA ARG A 7 12.47 8.44 0.16
C ARG A 7 13.29 8.91 1.36
N MET A 8 12.75 9.84 2.13
CA MET A 8 13.43 10.35 3.34
C MET A 8 13.71 9.24 4.34
N ALA A 9 12.75 8.35 4.59
CA ALA A 9 12.95 7.22 5.51
C ALA A 9 14.07 6.30 5.04
N MET A 10 14.14 6.00 3.75
CA MET A 10 15.20 5.20 3.15
C MET A 10 16.57 5.88 3.30
N GLU A 11 16.65 7.17 3.03
CA GLU A 11 17.91 7.94 3.16
C GLU A 11 18.38 8.04 4.62
N MET A 12 17.46 8.00 5.57
CA MET A 12 17.76 7.90 7.00
C MET A 12 18.18 6.49 7.46
N GLY A 13 18.18 5.51 6.55
CA GLY A 13 18.65 4.15 6.80
C GLY A 13 17.58 3.14 7.16
N ALA A 14 16.31 3.42 6.94
CA ALA A 14 15.25 2.45 7.18
C ALA A 14 15.34 1.27 6.19
N ASP A 15 15.29 0.04 6.69
CA ASP A 15 15.23 -1.17 5.86
C ASP A 15 13.79 -1.48 5.40
N VAL A 16 12.82 -1.17 6.25
CA VAL A 16 11.38 -1.33 5.97
C VAL A 16 10.67 -0.02 6.28
N VAL A 17 9.87 0.46 5.33
CA VAL A 17 9.10 1.69 5.50
C VAL A 17 7.61 1.36 5.43
N LYS A 18 6.91 1.68 6.51
CA LYS A 18 5.45 1.60 6.56
C LYS A 18 4.85 2.90 6.08
N VAL A 19 4.00 2.83 5.07
CA VAL A 19 3.26 3.98 4.52
C VAL A 19 1.75 3.73 4.51
N ASN A 20 0.98 4.79 4.46
CA ASN A 20 -0.46 4.68 4.19
C ASN A 20 -0.70 4.45 2.70
N MET A 21 -1.87 3.89 2.36
CA MET A 21 -2.31 3.82 0.98
C MET A 21 -2.34 5.23 0.36
N PRO A 22 -1.75 5.43 -0.81
CA PRO A 22 -1.88 6.69 -1.53
C PRO A 22 -3.36 7.01 -1.79
N VAL A 23 -3.75 8.25 -1.57
CA VAL A 23 -5.09 8.73 -1.88
C VAL A 23 -5.01 9.61 -3.11
N ILE A 24 -5.65 9.17 -4.18
CA ILE A 24 -5.75 9.93 -5.42
C ILE A 24 -6.99 10.81 -5.32
N ASN A 25 -6.78 12.12 -5.38
CA ASN A 25 -7.86 13.09 -5.32
C ASN A 25 -7.60 14.20 -6.35
N PRO A 26 -8.11 14.06 -7.60
CA PRO A 26 -7.87 15.01 -8.67
C PRO A 26 -8.28 16.46 -8.33
N ASP A 27 -9.32 16.62 -7.52
CA ASP A 27 -9.77 17.96 -7.11
C ASP A 27 -8.82 18.67 -6.16
N LYS A 28 -8.13 17.90 -5.34
CA LYS A 28 -7.11 18.40 -4.42
C LYS A 28 -5.76 18.60 -5.11
N ASP A 29 -5.45 17.70 -6.04
CA ASP A 29 -4.15 17.63 -6.69
C ASP A 29 -4.00 18.70 -7.78
N LYS A 30 -5.11 19.24 -8.34
CA LYS A 30 -5.06 20.35 -9.31
C LYS A 30 -4.37 21.62 -8.80
N ASP A 31 -4.38 21.84 -7.49
CA ASP A 31 -3.74 22.99 -6.85
C ASP A 31 -2.30 22.66 -6.38
N ALA A 32 -1.83 21.44 -6.59
CA ALA A 32 -0.47 21.04 -6.28
C ALA A 32 0.54 21.59 -7.30
N GLN A 33 1.81 21.54 -6.93
CA GLN A 33 2.89 21.90 -7.87
C GLN A 33 3.07 20.83 -8.95
N ALA A 34 3.52 21.25 -10.13
CA ALA A 34 3.90 20.32 -11.17
C ALA A 34 4.99 19.35 -10.67
N PRO A 35 4.95 18.07 -11.06
CA PRO A 35 4.04 17.43 -12.02
C PRO A 35 2.72 16.93 -11.40
N TYR A 36 2.53 17.04 -10.10
CA TYR A 36 1.41 16.39 -9.37
C TYR A 36 0.03 16.90 -9.80
N ASN A 37 -0.07 18.15 -10.24
CA ASN A 37 -1.31 18.74 -10.72
C ASN A 37 -1.76 18.26 -12.11
N THR A 38 -0.91 17.57 -12.83
CA THR A 38 -1.16 17.07 -14.19
C THR A 38 -1.00 15.55 -14.31
N MET A 39 -0.62 14.87 -13.23
CA MET A 39 -0.46 13.42 -13.22
C MET A 39 -1.83 12.74 -13.25
N ASP A 40 -2.02 11.88 -14.25
CA ASP A 40 -3.13 10.94 -14.32
C ASP A 40 -2.59 9.56 -13.94
N VAL A 41 -2.69 9.24 -12.66
CA VAL A 41 -2.18 7.99 -12.09
C VAL A 41 -3.32 7.21 -11.45
N ASP A 42 -3.33 5.90 -11.68
CA ASP A 42 -4.19 4.99 -10.93
C ASP A 42 -3.55 4.57 -9.60
N GLN A 43 -4.27 3.76 -8.83
CA GLN A 43 -3.83 3.32 -7.52
C GLN A 43 -2.55 2.49 -7.57
N ASP A 44 -2.44 1.60 -8.55
CA ASP A 44 -1.27 0.71 -8.69
C ASP A 44 -0.02 1.51 -9.09
N GLU A 45 -0.18 2.50 -9.97
CA GLU A 45 0.90 3.41 -10.36
C GLU A 45 1.34 4.29 -9.20
N ALA A 46 0.39 4.81 -8.40
CA ALA A 46 0.72 5.60 -7.22
C ALA A 46 1.53 4.79 -6.20
N ILE A 47 1.20 3.51 -6.00
CA ILE A 47 1.96 2.59 -5.15
C ILE A 47 3.35 2.34 -5.74
N ARG A 48 3.44 2.11 -7.06
CA ARG A 48 4.72 1.91 -7.76
C ARG A 48 5.67 3.09 -7.56
N GLN A 49 5.17 4.31 -7.68
CA GLN A 49 5.96 5.52 -7.44
C GLN A 49 6.50 5.58 -5.99
N VAL A 50 5.71 5.18 -5.01
CA VAL A 50 6.16 5.10 -3.62
C VAL A 50 7.27 4.06 -3.47
N VAL A 51 7.11 2.88 -4.05
CA VAL A 51 8.11 1.80 -4.02
C VAL A 51 9.42 2.24 -4.71
N GLU A 52 9.33 2.86 -5.87
CA GLU A 52 10.51 3.37 -6.60
C GLU A 52 11.23 4.46 -5.79
N SER A 53 10.48 5.37 -5.17
CA SER A 53 11.04 6.42 -4.32
C SER A 53 11.75 5.88 -3.10
N ALA A 54 11.28 4.78 -2.53
CA ALA A 54 11.90 4.10 -1.40
C ALA A 54 13.21 3.36 -1.76
N GLY A 55 13.50 3.20 -3.06
CA GLY A 55 14.74 2.60 -3.53
C GLY A 55 14.96 1.19 -2.99
N ARG A 56 15.94 1.02 -2.10
CA ARG A 56 16.31 -0.28 -1.53
C ARG A 56 15.43 -0.75 -0.37
N SER A 57 14.65 0.16 0.23
CA SER A 57 13.82 -0.18 1.38
C SER A 57 12.57 -0.96 0.96
N LEU A 58 12.17 -1.93 1.77
CA LEU A 58 10.92 -2.64 1.59
C LEU A 58 9.75 -1.74 1.98
N ILE A 59 8.70 -1.73 1.16
CA ILE A 59 7.48 -0.96 1.45
C ILE A 59 6.38 -1.90 1.92
N VAL A 60 5.84 -1.61 3.11
CA VAL A 60 4.62 -2.22 3.63
C VAL A 60 3.52 -1.19 3.76
N LEU A 61 2.33 -1.50 3.26
CA LEU A 61 1.22 -0.56 3.25
C LEU A 61 0.25 -0.82 4.40
N SER A 62 -0.19 0.28 5.02
CA SER A 62 -1.14 0.27 6.13
C SER A 62 -2.57 0.22 5.60
N GLY A 63 -3.40 -0.62 6.20
CA GLY A 63 -4.81 -0.78 5.82
C GLY A 63 -5.75 0.35 6.25
N GLY A 64 -5.28 1.29 7.08
CA GLY A 64 -6.10 2.40 7.53
C GLY A 64 -7.28 1.99 8.43
N SER A 65 -8.43 2.64 8.24
CA SER A 65 -9.68 2.34 8.93
C SER A 65 -10.29 1.02 8.45
N LYS A 66 -11.20 0.43 9.26
CA LYS A 66 -11.93 -0.78 8.85
C LYS A 66 -12.75 -0.49 7.59
N VAL A 67 -12.64 -1.38 6.62
CA VAL A 67 -13.42 -1.42 5.39
C VAL A 67 -13.97 -2.84 5.18
N ASP A 68 -14.77 -3.03 4.13
CA ASP A 68 -15.28 -4.35 3.75
C ASP A 68 -14.17 -5.28 3.21
N ASP A 69 -14.47 -6.56 3.12
CA ASP A 69 -13.51 -7.60 2.75
C ASP A 69 -13.00 -7.44 1.33
N GLU A 70 -13.88 -7.08 0.40
CA GLU A 70 -13.52 -6.88 -1.00
C GLU A 70 -12.49 -5.74 -1.13
N THR A 71 -12.72 -4.64 -0.42
CA THR A 71 -11.80 -3.51 -0.37
C THR A 71 -10.45 -3.90 0.25
N VAL A 72 -10.46 -4.69 1.34
CA VAL A 72 -9.22 -5.19 1.97
C VAL A 72 -8.40 -6.00 0.97
N ILE A 73 -9.03 -6.97 0.29
CA ILE A 73 -8.32 -7.82 -0.67
C ILE A 73 -7.89 -7.02 -1.91
N GLY A 74 -8.70 -6.08 -2.36
CA GLY A 74 -8.33 -5.13 -3.42
C GLY A 74 -7.07 -4.34 -3.07
N HIS A 75 -6.97 -3.83 -1.84
CA HIS A 75 -5.76 -3.14 -1.36
C HIS A 75 -4.53 -4.05 -1.37
N VAL A 76 -4.67 -5.31 -0.91
CA VAL A 76 -3.56 -6.29 -0.95
C VAL A 76 -3.08 -6.51 -2.37
N ASN A 77 -4.00 -6.71 -3.31
CA ASN A 77 -3.67 -6.94 -4.71
C ASN A 77 -2.97 -5.73 -5.33
N SER A 78 -3.47 -4.51 -5.11
CA SER A 78 -2.84 -3.28 -5.58
C SER A 78 -1.44 -3.07 -5.00
N VAL A 79 -1.25 -3.37 -3.71
CA VAL A 79 0.07 -3.29 -3.07
C VAL A 79 1.06 -4.22 -3.76
N MET A 80 0.67 -5.45 -4.00
CA MET A 80 1.55 -6.43 -4.62
C MET A 80 1.79 -6.13 -6.11
N ALA A 81 0.78 -5.66 -6.84
CA ALA A 81 0.90 -5.24 -8.23
C ALA A 81 1.84 -4.02 -8.38
N GLY A 82 1.78 -3.07 -7.46
CA GLY A 82 2.65 -1.90 -7.42
C GLY A 82 4.08 -2.18 -6.96
N GLY A 83 4.40 -3.41 -6.56
CA GLY A 83 5.75 -3.82 -6.13
C GLY A 83 6.00 -3.67 -4.62
N GLY A 84 4.96 -3.45 -3.83
CA GLY A 84 5.05 -3.46 -2.37
C GLY A 84 5.44 -4.84 -1.83
N SER A 85 6.00 -4.86 -0.64
CA SER A 85 6.53 -6.08 -0.01
C SER A 85 5.52 -6.75 0.90
N GLY A 86 4.45 -6.07 1.26
CA GLY A 86 3.41 -6.60 2.12
C GLY A 86 2.47 -5.53 2.68
N VAL A 87 1.65 -5.95 3.63
CA VAL A 87 0.63 -5.12 4.27
C VAL A 87 0.70 -5.21 5.79
N ILE A 88 0.24 -4.15 6.47
CA ILE A 88 0.03 -4.14 7.91
C ILE A 88 -1.43 -3.75 8.17
N PHE A 89 -2.23 -4.71 8.60
CA PHE A 89 -3.62 -4.52 8.95
C PHE A 89 -3.84 -4.69 10.46
N GLY A 90 -4.39 -3.67 11.08
CA GLY A 90 -4.84 -3.71 12.46
C GLY A 90 -6.36 -3.75 12.52
N ARG A 91 -7.00 -2.59 12.38
CA ARG A 91 -8.46 -2.41 12.50
C ARG A 91 -9.27 -3.27 11.53
N ASN A 92 -8.74 -3.55 10.36
CA ASN A 92 -9.36 -4.43 9.38
C ASN A 92 -9.41 -5.90 9.81
N VAL A 93 -8.70 -6.26 10.87
CA VAL A 93 -8.69 -7.60 11.46
C VAL A 93 -9.38 -7.60 12.82
N TRP A 94 -8.83 -6.87 13.79
CA TRP A 94 -9.28 -6.99 15.18
C TRP A 94 -10.61 -6.28 15.51
N GLN A 95 -11.16 -5.46 14.60
CA GLN A 95 -12.51 -4.89 14.70
C GLN A 95 -13.61 -5.78 14.07
N ARG A 96 -13.33 -7.05 13.86
CA ARG A 96 -14.26 -8.06 13.34
C ARG A 96 -14.60 -9.07 14.42
N GLU A 97 -15.70 -9.78 14.22
CA GLU A 97 -15.95 -11.00 14.98
C GLU A 97 -14.84 -12.01 14.74
N TRP A 98 -14.59 -12.89 15.72
CA TRP A 98 -13.43 -13.81 15.69
C TRP A 98 -13.37 -14.68 14.41
N SER A 99 -14.51 -15.26 14.02
CA SER A 99 -14.60 -16.08 12.82
C SER A 99 -14.31 -15.28 11.55
N GLU A 100 -14.88 -14.08 11.44
CA GLU A 100 -14.64 -13.17 10.30
C GLU A 100 -13.18 -12.71 10.24
N ALA A 101 -12.56 -12.47 11.39
CA ALA A 101 -11.15 -12.10 11.48
C ALA A 101 -10.24 -13.21 10.96
N LEU A 102 -10.54 -14.48 11.28
CA LEU A 102 -9.80 -15.63 10.78
C LEU A 102 -9.98 -15.82 9.27
N GLU A 103 -11.19 -15.62 8.76
CA GLU A 103 -11.47 -15.71 7.32
C GLU A 103 -10.72 -14.64 6.53
N ILE A 104 -10.78 -13.38 6.95
CA ILE A 104 -10.07 -12.32 6.23
C ILE A 104 -8.55 -12.47 6.29
N ILE A 105 -8.00 -12.95 7.40
CA ILE A 105 -6.56 -13.26 7.51
C ILE A 105 -6.17 -14.36 6.51
N ALA A 106 -6.99 -15.41 6.38
CA ALA A 106 -6.75 -16.49 5.43
C ALA A 106 -6.74 -15.97 3.98
N GLN A 107 -7.72 -15.14 3.62
CA GLN A 107 -7.82 -14.53 2.30
C GLN A 107 -6.64 -13.59 2.00
N ILE A 108 -6.25 -12.75 2.96
CA ILE A 108 -5.07 -11.86 2.85
C ILE A 108 -3.82 -12.69 2.60
N LYS A 109 -3.61 -13.75 3.39
CA LYS A 109 -2.46 -14.64 3.24
C LYS A 109 -2.43 -15.32 1.88
N GLU A 110 -3.56 -15.83 1.42
CA GLU A 110 -3.69 -16.44 0.10
C GLU A 110 -3.35 -15.45 -1.02
N SER A 111 -3.91 -14.24 -0.96
CA SER A 111 -3.63 -13.17 -1.92
C SER A 111 -2.16 -12.77 -1.94
N LEU A 112 -1.53 -12.62 -0.78
CA LEU A 112 -0.10 -12.32 -0.69
C LEU A 112 0.75 -13.44 -1.32
N LEU A 113 0.47 -14.69 -0.99
CA LEU A 113 1.22 -15.84 -1.52
C LEU A 113 1.07 -16.03 -3.02
N ALA A 114 -0.13 -15.75 -3.56
CA ALA A 114 -0.40 -15.81 -5.00
C ALA A 114 0.39 -14.76 -5.79
N ASN A 115 0.68 -13.61 -5.16
CA ASN A 115 1.35 -12.49 -5.79
C ASN A 115 2.86 -12.40 -5.50
N VAL A 116 3.39 -13.27 -4.64
CA VAL A 116 4.84 -13.33 -4.40
C VAL A 116 5.55 -13.76 -5.69
N LYS A 117 6.31 -12.84 -6.28
CA LYS A 117 7.25 -13.18 -7.35
C LYS A 117 8.36 -14.02 -6.72
N ARG A 118 8.32 -15.32 -6.94
CA ARG A 118 9.45 -16.19 -6.59
C ARG A 118 10.63 -15.74 -7.46
N THR A 119 11.60 -15.11 -6.85
CA THR A 119 12.91 -14.90 -7.48
C THR A 119 13.53 -16.28 -7.64
N PRO A 120 13.98 -16.66 -8.83
CA PRO A 120 14.68 -17.93 -9.01
C PRO A 120 15.97 -17.98 -8.21
#